data_1397f4c69eaa29fb9bcdaf25206cc33f
#
_entry.id   1397f4c69eaa29fb9bcdaf25206cc33f
#
_cell.length_a   1.000
_cell.length_b   1.000
_cell.length_c   1.000
_cell.angle_alpha   90.00
_cell.angle_beta   90.00
_cell.angle_gamma   90.00
#
_symmetry.space_group_name_H-M   'P 1'
#
loop_
_entity.id
_entity.type
_entity.pdbx_description
1 polymer ?
#
loop_
_entity_poly.entity_id
_entity_poly.type
_entity_poly.pdbx_seq_one_letter_code
_entity_poly.pdbx_strand_id
1 'polypeptide(L)'
;LKVEKTAQELGFEGRLLTLLSYGGAVNMDYPRLYETMISGPIGGLIGARFVGKVLNLKNIVTADMGGTSFDVGLLLDGRIGMTKSADIAGHRLALPMVELDSTGQGAGSVVWVDEYKRLHVGPESAGAKVGICFEYDRLTVTDINVALGYVDPKYFLGGQVKLDKNKALQALKESVADPLGIDVYEAGAGVLQIINGQMNDLLRTMVASKGFDTHDFTMLYYGGAGPVHMYGFAEDIEFKDIITLPFAAGFSAFGAACAEYMHRYN
;
A
#
# COMPACT_ATOMS: atom_id res chain seq x y z
N LEU A 1 11.60 -4.87 25.66
CA LEU A 1 11.99 -4.34 24.34
C LEU A 1 11.98 -2.81 24.33
N LYS A 2 12.74 -2.15 23.41
CA LYS A 2 12.80 -0.67 23.34
C LYS A 2 11.41 -0.05 23.15
N VAL A 3 10.61 -0.62 22.24
CA VAL A 3 9.24 -0.16 21.95
C VAL A 3 8.34 -0.21 23.20
N GLU A 4 8.39 -1.30 23.95
CA GLU A 4 7.60 -1.48 25.16
C GLU A 4 7.97 -0.45 26.25
N LYS A 5 9.28 -0.25 26.44
CA LYS A 5 9.79 0.76 27.38
C LYS A 5 9.35 2.17 26.97
N THR A 6 9.49 2.52 25.69
CA THR A 6 9.04 3.82 25.19
C THR A 6 7.52 4.02 25.34
N ALA A 7 6.72 2.98 25.10
CA ALA A 7 5.27 3.06 25.30
C ALA A 7 4.90 3.31 26.77
N GLN A 8 5.59 2.62 27.69
CA GLN A 8 5.41 2.83 29.15
C GLN A 8 5.83 4.24 29.57
N GLU A 9 6.96 4.73 29.06
CA GLU A 9 7.44 6.11 29.30
C GLU A 9 6.43 7.17 28.81
N LEU A 10 5.64 6.85 27.77
CA LEU A 10 4.54 7.68 27.24
C LEU A 10 3.22 7.46 27.97
N GLY A 11 3.20 6.68 29.05
CA GLY A 11 2.00 6.46 29.88
C GLY A 11 1.09 5.33 29.40
N PHE A 12 1.55 4.45 28.51
CA PHE A 12 0.77 3.28 28.11
C PHE A 12 0.88 2.19 29.19
N GLU A 13 -0.23 1.86 29.83
CA GLU A 13 -0.31 0.85 30.91
C GLU A 13 -0.82 -0.52 30.40
N GLY A 14 -1.20 -0.59 29.11
CA GLY A 14 -1.75 -1.80 28.51
C GLY A 14 -0.70 -2.83 28.14
N ARG A 15 -1.18 -3.99 27.65
CA ARG A 15 -0.32 -5.03 27.12
C ARG A 15 -0.04 -4.76 25.64
N LEU A 16 1.23 -4.69 25.26
CA LEU A 16 1.62 -4.58 23.86
C LEU A 16 1.63 -5.96 23.19
N LEU A 17 1.00 -6.00 22.03
CA LEU A 17 0.95 -7.17 21.17
C LEU A 17 1.64 -6.87 19.84
N THR A 18 2.09 -7.92 19.15
CA THR A 18 2.61 -7.85 17.79
C THR A 18 1.90 -8.86 16.89
N LEU A 19 1.80 -8.55 15.59
CA LEU A 19 1.17 -9.43 14.61
C LEU A 19 2.17 -10.45 14.06
N LEU A 20 1.73 -11.68 13.93
CA LEU A 20 2.47 -12.76 13.25
C LEU A 20 2.23 -12.72 11.75
N SER A 21 3.22 -13.13 10.96
CA SER A 21 3.20 -13.18 9.49
C SER A 21 2.12 -14.09 8.89
N TYR A 22 1.47 -14.89 9.71
CA TYR A 22 0.38 -15.79 9.34
C TYR A 22 -0.97 -15.39 9.99
N GLY A 23 -1.07 -14.16 10.49
CA GLY A 23 -2.24 -13.64 11.20
C GLY A 23 -2.21 -13.99 12.69
N GLY A 24 -3.05 -13.30 13.46
CA GLY A 24 -3.08 -13.41 14.92
C GLY A 24 -2.07 -12.52 15.63
N ALA A 25 -2.34 -12.25 16.89
CA ALA A 25 -1.51 -11.40 17.76
C ALA A 25 -0.88 -12.21 18.88
N VAL A 26 0.35 -11.86 19.26
CA VAL A 26 1.09 -12.44 20.39
C VAL A 26 1.70 -11.33 21.24
N ASN A 27 2.12 -11.66 22.46
CA ASN A 27 2.84 -10.72 23.30
C ASN A 27 4.18 -10.29 22.65
N MET A 28 4.66 -9.10 22.99
CA MET A 28 5.94 -8.58 22.51
C MET A 28 7.16 -9.37 22.99
N ASP A 29 7.04 -10.19 24.03
CA ASP A 29 8.07 -11.11 24.52
C ASP A 29 8.08 -12.48 23.79
N TYR A 30 7.28 -12.63 22.74
CA TYR A 30 7.25 -13.83 21.92
C TYR A 30 8.64 -14.18 21.38
N PRO A 31 9.14 -15.42 21.61
CA PRO A 31 10.54 -15.75 21.35
C PRO A 31 10.91 -15.79 19.85
N ARG A 32 9.94 -15.88 18.96
CA ARG A 32 10.14 -16.00 17.51
C ARG A 32 9.75 -14.71 16.79
N LEU A 33 10.31 -13.57 17.16
CA LEU A 33 10.01 -12.27 16.56
C LEU A 33 10.28 -12.22 15.04
N TYR A 34 11.08 -13.11 14.47
CA TYR A 34 11.23 -13.25 13.02
C TYR A 34 9.92 -13.67 12.31
N GLU A 35 8.95 -14.22 13.03
CA GLU A 35 7.60 -14.51 12.51
C GLU A 35 6.70 -13.26 12.45
N THR A 36 7.17 -12.08 12.83
CA THR A 36 6.43 -10.80 12.78
C THR A 36 6.81 -9.91 11.60
N MET A 37 7.57 -10.43 10.63
CA MET A 37 7.90 -9.73 9.39
C MET A 37 6.60 -9.36 8.66
N ILE A 38 6.54 -8.30 7.88
CA ILE A 38 5.37 -7.86 7.09
C ILE A 38 4.05 -7.66 7.88
N SER A 39 4.11 -7.24 9.14
CA SER A 39 2.92 -7.06 9.99
C SER A 39 1.92 -6.00 9.48
N GLY A 40 2.38 -4.98 8.73
CA GLY A 40 1.53 -3.93 8.16
C GLY A 40 0.47 -4.48 7.19
N PRO A 41 0.87 -5.09 6.06
CA PRO A 41 -0.05 -5.68 5.09
C PRO A 41 -0.97 -6.75 5.70
N ILE A 42 -0.48 -7.50 6.70
CA ILE A 42 -1.28 -8.50 7.42
C ILE A 42 -2.41 -7.84 8.20
N GLY A 43 -2.15 -6.70 8.83
CA GLY A 43 -3.20 -5.92 9.47
C GLY A 43 -4.33 -5.61 8.50
N GLY A 44 -3.99 -5.17 7.28
CA GLY A 44 -4.97 -4.93 6.22
C GLY A 44 -5.82 -6.16 5.88
N LEU A 45 -5.20 -7.33 5.71
CA LEU A 45 -5.93 -8.57 5.43
C LEU A 45 -6.84 -9.02 6.60
N ILE A 46 -6.40 -8.87 7.85
CA ILE A 46 -7.24 -9.14 9.02
C ILE A 46 -8.43 -8.19 9.05
N GLY A 47 -8.22 -6.90 8.77
CA GLY A 47 -9.28 -5.92 8.64
C GLY A 47 -10.26 -6.26 7.53
N ALA A 48 -9.76 -6.68 6.36
CA ALA A 48 -10.60 -7.13 5.24
C ALA A 48 -11.44 -8.35 5.60
N ARG A 49 -10.88 -9.32 6.34
CA ARG A 49 -11.62 -10.47 6.86
C ARG A 49 -12.73 -10.04 7.82
N PHE A 50 -12.44 -9.10 8.71
CA PHE A 50 -13.44 -8.56 9.63
C PHE A 50 -14.58 -7.86 8.87
N VAL A 51 -14.26 -6.96 7.93
CA VAL A 51 -15.25 -6.26 7.08
C VAL A 51 -16.05 -7.25 6.24
N GLY A 52 -15.38 -8.25 5.64
CA GLY A 52 -16.01 -9.31 4.88
C GLY A 52 -17.05 -10.09 5.70
N LYS A 53 -16.72 -10.39 6.96
CA LYS A 53 -17.65 -11.05 7.88
C LYS A 53 -18.87 -10.17 8.21
N VAL A 54 -18.65 -8.88 8.47
CA VAL A 54 -19.73 -7.92 8.80
C VAL A 54 -20.65 -7.68 7.61
N LEU A 55 -20.09 -7.54 6.40
CA LEU A 55 -20.84 -7.25 5.16
C LEU A 55 -21.25 -8.51 4.40
N ASN A 56 -20.95 -9.72 4.92
CA ASN A 56 -21.20 -10.99 4.26
C ASN A 56 -20.55 -11.10 2.86
N LEU A 57 -19.33 -10.59 2.72
CA LEU A 57 -18.51 -10.70 1.52
C LEU A 57 -17.59 -11.91 1.65
N LYS A 58 -17.68 -12.84 0.70
CA LYS A 58 -16.90 -14.08 0.73
C LYS A 58 -15.54 -13.97 0.08
N ASN A 59 -15.51 -13.34 -1.09
CA ASN A 59 -14.31 -13.18 -1.88
C ASN A 59 -13.92 -11.70 -1.94
N ILE A 60 -12.74 -11.39 -1.43
CA ILE A 60 -12.23 -10.02 -1.39
C ILE A 60 -10.83 -10.02 -1.96
N VAL A 61 -10.55 -9.11 -2.89
CA VAL A 61 -9.19 -8.71 -3.23
C VAL A 61 -8.89 -7.39 -2.53
N THR A 62 -7.77 -7.34 -1.80
CA THR A 62 -7.32 -6.14 -1.12
C THR A 62 -6.32 -5.38 -1.97
N ALA A 63 -6.39 -4.05 -1.94
CA ALA A 63 -5.47 -3.15 -2.63
C ALA A 63 -5.00 -2.08 -1.64
N ASP A 64 -3.84 -2.29 -1.03
CA ASP A 64 -3.22 -1.38 -0.07
C ASP A 64 -2.15 -0.54 -0.75
N MET A 65 -2.43 0.74 -1.00
CA MET A 65 -1.43 1.65 -1.54
C MET A 65 -0.91 2.60 -0.48
N GLY A 66 0.32 2.36 -0.09
CA GLY A 66 1.08 3.23 0.80
C GLY A 66 1.99 4.22 0.08
N GLY A 67 2.95 4.78 0.81
CA GLY A 67 4.00 5.64 0.24
C GLY A 67 5.08 4.87 -0.50
N THR A 68 5.38 3.62 -0.12
CA THR A 68 6.52 2.84 -0.60
C THR A 68 6.14 1.60 -1.39
N SER A 69 4.96 1.04 -1.15
CA SER A 69 4.50 -0.21 -1.78
C SER A 69 3.03 -0.14 -2.14
N PHE A 70 2.66 -1.06 -3.03
CA PHE A 70 1.30 -1.45 -3.29
C PHE A 70 1.19 -2.96 -3.06
N ASP A 71 0.34 -3.33 -2.12
CA ASP A 71 0.21 -4.69 -1.61
C ASP A 71 -1.18 -5.24 -1.96
N VAL A 72 -1.20 -6.45 -2.53
CA VAL A 72 -2.43 -7.14 -2.95
C VAL A 72 -2.54 -8.48 -2.24
N GLY A 73 -3.67 -8.74 -1.63
CA GLY A 73 -3.96 -10.01 -0.98
C GLY A 73 -5.37 -10.50 -1.30
N LEU A 74 -5.62 -11.78 -1.05
CA LEU A 74 -6.91 -12.42 -1.35
C LEU A 74 -7.54 -13.03 -0.10
N LEU A 75 -8.85 -12.88 -0.02
CA LEU A 75 -9.73 -13.70 0.82
C LEU A 75 -10.62 -14.54 -0.08
N LEU A 76 -10.63 -15.85 0.16
CA LEU A 76 -11.46 -16.82 -0.53
C LEU A 76 -12.38 -17.49 0.50
N ASP A 77 -13.70 -17.42 0.29
CA ASP A 77 -14.69 -17.88 1.25
C ASP A 77 -14.46 -17.35 2.68
N GLY A 78 -14.05 -16.07 2.80
CA GLY A 78 -13.76 -15.39 4.06
C GLY A 78 -12.46 -15.84 4.75
N ARG A 79 -11.60 -16.60 4.06
CA ARG A 79 -10.32 -17.08 4.58
C ARG A 79 -9.16 -16.38 3.86
N ILE A 80 -8.19 -15.95 4.63
CA ILE A 80 -6.94 -15.38 4.10
C ILE A 80 -6.10 -16.53 3.52
N GLY A 81 -5.61 -16.35 2.29
CA GLY A 81 -4.68 -17.29 1.65
C GLY A 81 -3.39 -17.44 2.45
N MET A 82 -2.85 -18.66 2.47
CA MET A 82 -1.61 -18.97 3.20
C MET A 82 -0.61 -19.64 2.28
N THR A 83 0.64 -19.22 2.36
CA THR A 83 1.77 -19.92 1.73
C THR A 83 2.66 -20.58 2.78
N LYS A 84 3.28 -21.71 2.42
CA LYS A 84 4.26 -22.39 3.28
C LYS A 84 5.68 -21.89 3.07
N SER A 85 5.91 -21.17 1.99
CA SER A 85 7.22 -20.56 1.69
C SER A 85 6.99 -19.25 0.96
N ALA A 86 7.55 -18.18 1.50
CA ALA A 86 7.55 -16.87 0.88
C ALA A 86 8.94 -16.57 0.29
N ASP A 87 8.98 -15.82 -0.80
CA ASP A 87 10.20 -15.21 -1.27
C ASP A 87 10.21 -13.74 -0.82
N ILE A 88 11.19 -13.37 -0.01
CA ILE A 88 11.37 -11.99 0.45
C ILE A 88 12.75 -11.53 0.04
N ALA A 89 12.81 -10.52 -0.81
CA ALA A 89 14.04 -9.94 -1.34
C ALA A 89 14.99 -11.00 -1.96
N GLY A 90 14.45 -11.97 -2.72
CA GLY A 90 15.21 -13.05 -3.35
C GLY A 90 15.64 -14.17 -2.39
N HIS A 91 15.16 -14.15 -1.15
CA HIS A 91 15.44 -15.21 -0.18
C HIS A 91 14.18 -16.01 0.13
N ARG A 92 14.25 -17.33 -0.15
CA ARG A 92 13.16 -18.24 0.14
C ARG A 92 13.11 -18.56 1.64
N LEU A 93 12.01 -18.17 2.28
CA LEU A 93 11.76 -18.42 3.69
C LEU A 93 10.78 -19.59 3.88
N ALA A 94 11.17 -20.61 4.64
CA ALA A 94 10.30 -21.73 5.00
C ALA A 94 9.46 -21.38 6.24
N LEU A 95 8.70 -20.29 6.14
CA LEU A 95 7.78 -19.83 7.19
C LEU A 95 6.36 -19.80 6.64
N PRO A 96 5.36 -20.20 7.44
CA PRO A 96 3.97 -19.97 7.07
C PRO A 96 3.72 -18.47 7.09
N MET A 97 3.21 -17.94 6.00
CA MET A 97 2.89 -16.52 5.84
C MET A 97 1.53 -16.37 5.15
N VAL A 98 0.88 -15.25 5.35
CA VAL A 98 -0.26 -14.89 4.50
C VAL A 98 0.22 -14.75 3.06
N GLU A 99 -0.62 -15.13 2.13
CA GLU A 99 -0.35 -14.98 0.71
C GLU A 99 -0.63 -13.54 0.31
N LEU A 100 0.44 -12.86 -0.12
CA LEU A 100 0.44 -11.45 -0.45
C LEU A 100 1.43 -11.23 -1.59
N ASP A 101 1.02 -10.48 -2.61
CA ASP A 101 1.92 -9.97 -3.62
C ASP A 101 2.12 -8.47 -3.42
N SER A 102 3.34 -8.00 -3.64
CA SER A 102 3.72 -6.62 -3.43
C SER A 102 4.58 -6.11 -4.57
N THR A 103 4.33 -4.88 -4.98
CA THR A 103 5.27 -4.11 -5.79
C THR A 103 5.88 -3.00 -4.95
N GLY A 104 7.20 -2.77 -5.12
CA GLY A 104 7.92 -1.69 -4.44
C GLY A 104 7.60 -0.30 -5.02
N GLN A 105 6.33 -0.08 -5.38
CA GLN A 105 5.85 1.16 -5.96
C GLN A 105 4.67 1.70 -5.17
N GLY A 106 4.78 2.97 -4.79
CA GLY A 106 3.76 3.67 -4.04
C GLY A 106 3.78 5.15 -4.35
N ALA A 107 3.05 5.95 -3.59
CA ALA A 107 2.95 7.38 -3.82
C ALA A 107 4.30 8.14 -3.67
N GLY A 108 5.26 7.57 -2.93
CA GLY A 108 6.62 8.12 -2.80
C GLY A 108 7.60 7.64 -3.87
N SER A 109 7.17 6.82 -4.84
CA SER A 109 8.05 6.35 -5.92
C SER A 109 8.61 7.51 -6.72
N VAL A 110 9.93 7.47 -6.94
CA VAL A 110 10.66 8.50 -7.65
C VAL A 110 10.36 8.44 -9.15
N VAL A 111 10.13 9.59 -9.75
CA VAL A 111 9.84 9.76 -11.18
C VAL A 111 11.05 10.37 -11.87
N TRP A 112 11.50 9.80 -12.98
CA TRP A 112 12.67 10.27 -13.72
C TRP A 112 12.65 9.85 -15.18
N VAL A 113 13.40 10.56 -16.01
CA VAL A 113 13.58 10.27 -17.44
C VAL A 113 15.04 9.88 -17.67
N ASP A 114 15.27 8.79 -18.37
CA ASP A 114 16.63 8.30 -18.69
C ASP A 114 17.23 9.02 -19.91
N GLU A 115 18.51 8.72 -20.20
CA GLU A 115 19.26 9.26 -21.33
C GLU A 115 18.66 8.92 -22.71
N TYR A 116 17.82 7.88 -22.77
CA TYR A 116 17.08 7.45 -23.96
C TYR A 116 15.68 8.07 -24.05
N LYS A 117 15.37 9.04 -23.20
CA LYS A 117 14.06 9.71 -23.08
C LYS A 117 12.92 8.73 -22.71
N ARG A 118 13.21 7.72 -21.91
CA ARG A 118 12.18 6.83 -21.36
C ARG A 118 11.81 7.28 -19.97
N LEU A 119 10.50 7.34 -19.72
CA LEU A 119 9.93 7.70 -18.42
C LEU A 119 9.93 6.46 -17.49
N HIS A 120 10.39 6.66 -16.27
CA HIS A 120 10.46 5.65 -15.23
C HIS A 120 9.75 6.10 -13.96
N VAL A 121 9.12 5.13 -13.26
CA VAL A 121 8.51 5.32 -11.94
C VAL A 121 9.05 4.24 -11.01
N GLY A 122 9.71 4.66 -9.91
CA GLY A 122 10.41 3.76 -8.99
C GLY A 122 11.71 3.18 -9.59
N PRO A 123 12.28 2.12 -8.98
CA PRO A 123 11.88 1.46 -7.73
C PRO A 123 12.24 2.25 -6.46
N GLU A 124 13.04 3.31 -6.57
CA GLU A 124 13.42 4.16 -5.43
C GLU A 124 12.20 4.93 -4.90
N SER A 125 12.13 5.11 -3.58
CA SER A 125 11.05 5.84 -2.90
C SER A 125 11.59 6.87 -1.93
N ALA A 126 10.93 8.04 -1.89
CA ALA A 126 11.19 9.10 -0.91
C ALA A 126 10.78 8.71 0.52
N GLY A 127 10.00 7.66 0.70
CA GLY A 127 9.49 7.25 2.00
C GLY A 127 8.72 8.38 2.71
N ALA A 128 9.05 8.65 3.96
CA ALA A 128 8.40 9.67 4.77
C ALA A 128 8.67 11.11 4.33
N LYS A 129 9.67 11.36 3.46
CA LYS A 129 9.99 12.70 2.95
C LYS A 129 9.04 13.22 1.88
N VAL A 130 8.13 12.36 1.43
CA VAL A 130 7.01 12.64 0.50
C VAL A 130 7.47 12.94 -0.93
N GLY A 131 8.12 14.08 -1.18
CA GLY A 131 8.55 14.53 -2.50
C GLY A 131 9.11 15.95 -2.47
N ILE A 132 9.39 16.52 -3.64
CA ILE A 132 9.89 17.89 -3.82
C ILE A 132 8.94 18.93 -3.23
N CYS A 133 7.64 18.66 -3.28
CA CYS A 133 6.61 19.52 -2.69
C CYS A 133 6.71 19.64 -1.16
N PHE A 134 7.56 18.85 -0.50
CA PHE A 134 7.78 18.88 0.94
C PHE A 134 9.27 18.85 1.31
N GLU A 135 9.88 17.70 1.61
CA GLU A 135 11.23 17.59 2.20
C GLU A 135 12.21 16.73 1.38
N TYR A 136 11.84 16.29 0.21
CA TYR A 136 12.70 15.47 -0.64
C TYR A 136 13.25 16.30 -1.81
N ASP A 137 14.32 15.84 -2.44
CA ASP A 137 15.05 16.54 -3.50
C ASP A 137 14.76 15.99 -4.91
N ARG A 138 13.88 14.97 -5.01
CA ARG A 138 13.50 14.34 -6.28
C ARG A 138 11.99 14.29 -6.45
N LEU A 139 11.57 14.32 -7.72
CA LEU A 139 10.17 14.23 -8.12
C LEU A 139 9.59 12.86 -7.76
N THR A 140 8.39 12.84 -7.19
CA THR A 140 7.68 11.60 -6.79
C THR A 140 6.26 11.57 -7.35
N VAL A 141 5.60 10.41 -7.25
CA VAL A 141 4.18 10.26 -7.61
C VAL A 141 3.28 11.18 -6.75
N THR A 142 3.64 11.43 -5.49
CA THR A 142 2.91 12.43 -4.67
C THR A 142 2.98 13.83 -5.28
N ASP A 143 4.14 14.24 -5.80
CA ASP A 143 4.27 15.54 -6.48
C ASP A 143 3.37 15.59 -7.72
N ILE A 144 3.29 14.50 -8.48
CA ILE A 144 2.37 14.42 -9.64
C ILE A 144 0.92 14.61 -9.20
N ASN A 145 0.50 13.91 -8.15
CA ASN A 145 -0.86 14.04 -7.63
C ASN A 145 -1.17 15.45 -7.13
N VAL A 146 -0.21 16.13 -6.52
CA VAL A 146 -0.33 17.54 -6.09
C VAL A 146 -0.38 18.47 -7.31
N ALA A 147 0.51 18.27 -8.28
CA ALA A 147 0.58 19.10 -9.50
C ALA A 147 -0.74 19.02 -10.29
N LEU A 148 -1.27 17.82 -10.47
CA LEU A 148 -2.53 17.57 -11.19
C LEU A 148 -3.79 17.92 -10.38
N GLY A 149 -3.66 18.15 -9.06
CA GLY A 149 -4.78 18.54 -8.18
C GLY A 149 -5.57 17.37 -7.60
N TYR A 150 -5.08 16.13 -7.69
CA TYR A 150 -5.69 14.97 -7.02
C TYR A 150 -5.49 14.98 -5.51
N VAL A 151 -4.43 15.65 -5.03
CA VAL A 151 -4.15 15.86 -3.59
C VAL A 151 -4.23 17.35 -3.29
N ASP A 152 -5.05 17.71 -2.28
CA ASP A 152 -5.11 19.08 -1.79
C ASP A 152 -3.83 19.42 -1.01
N PRO A 153 -2.99 20.36 -1.52
CA PRO A 153 -1.74 20.71 -0.87
C PRO A 153 -1.91 21.37 0.51
N LYS A 154 -3.12 21.85 0.83
CA LYS A 154 -3.42 22.50 2.11
C LYS A 154 -3.92 21.54 3.18
N TYR A 155 -4.36 20.34 2.76
CA TYR A 155 -5.02 19.38 3.65
C TYR A 155 -4.28 18.02 3.76
N PHE A 156 -3.01 17.98 3.37
CA PHE A 156 -2.22 16.76 3.50
C PHE A 156 -2.04 16.36 4.98
N LEU A 157 -2.20 15.08 5.30
CA LEU A 157 -2.23 14.54 6.67
C LEU A 157 -3.18 15.31 7.61
N GLY A 158 -4.40 15.59 7.13
CA GLY A 158 -5.39 16.33 7.92
C GLY A 158 -5.02 17.81 8.13
N GLY A 159 -4.22 18.38 7.24
CA GLY A 159 -3.77 19.78 7.29
C GLY A 159 -2.53 20.02 8.17
N GLN A 160 -1.94 18.95 8.72
CA GLN A 160 -0.70 19.05 9.53
C GLN A 160 0.52 19.40 8.67
N VAL A 161 0.51 19.01 7.41
CA VAL A 161 1.58 19.26 6.44
C VAL A 161 1.02 20.05 5.27
N LYS A 162 1.73 21.11 4.89
CA LYS A 162 1.43 21.90 3.69
C LYS A 162 2.42 21.53 2.59
N LEU A 163 1.89 21.22 1.41
CA LEU A 163 2.68 20.90 0.23
C LEU A 163 2.76 22.08 -0.72
N ASP A 164 3.87 22.22 -1.41
CA ASP A 164 4.09 23.29 -2.39
C ASP A 164 3.74 22.82 -3.81
N LYS A 165 2.55 23.16 -4.27
CA LYS A 165 2.07 22.83 -5.62
C LYS A 165 2.95 23.44 -6.73
N ASN A 166 3.49 24.64 -6.53
CA ASN A 166 4.30 25.29 -7.55
C ASN A 166 5.65 24.59 -7.73
N LYS A 167 6.27 24.16 -6.62
CA LYS A 167 7.47 23.31 -6.68
C LYS A 167 7.20 21.99 -7.40
N ALA A 168 6.07 21.34 -7.11
CA ALA A 168 5.68 20.10 -7.79
C ALA A 168 5.51 20.29 -9.30
N LEU A 169 4.79 21.33 -9.73
CA LEU A 169 4.60 21.66 -11.15
C LEU A 169 5.92 21.99 -11.85
N GLN A 170 6.78 22.81 -11.23
CA GLN A 170 8.07 23.15 -11.79
C GLN A 170 8.96 21.92 -11.94
N ALA A 171 9.03 21.07 -10.92
CA ALA A 171 9.82 19.85 -10.97
C ALA A 171 9.31 18.86 -12.03
N LEU A 172 7.99 18.71 -12.17
CA LEU A 172 7.39 17.89 -13.22
C LEU A 172 7.75 18.42 -14.62
N LYS A 173 7.69 19.75 -14.77
CA LYS A 173 8.08 20.39 -16.04
C LYS A 173 9.56 20.13 -16.37
N GLU A 174 10.46 20.43 -15.44
CA GLU A 174 11.91 20.36 -15.68
C GLU A 174 12.43 18.91 -15.79
N SER A 175 11.89 17.98 -14.99
CA SER A 175 12.37 16.61 -14.90
C SER A 175 11.71 15.65 -15.89
N VAL A 176 10.53 15.97 -16.41
CA VAL A 176 9.77 15.06 -17.28
C VAL A 176 9.30 15.75 -18.57
N ALA A 177 8.52 16.83 -18.47
CA ALA A 177 7.91 17.43 -19.64
C ALA A 177 8.93 18.00 -20.64
N ASP A 178 9.86 18.82 -20.18
CA ASP A 178 10.90 19.44 -21.03
C ASP A 178 11.82 18.37 -21.68
N PRO A 179 12.36 17.36 -20.95
CA PRO A 179 13.15 16.28 -21.55
C PRO A 179 12.41 15.48 -22.61
N LEU A 180 11.10 15.25 -22.44
CA LEU A 180 10.26 14.50 -23.37
C LEU A 180 9.71 15.40 -24.51
N GLY A 181 9.70 16.71 -24.34
CA GLY A 181 9.15 17.66 -25.31
C GLY A 181 7.61 17.64 -25.38
N ILE A 182 6.94 17.39 -24.25
CA ILE A 182 5.47 17.30 -24.13
C ILE A 182 4.92 18.31 -23.12
N ASP A 183 3.60 18.48 -23.10
CA ASP A 183 2.93 19.33 -22.11
C ASP A 183 3.08 18.78 -20.68
N VAL A 184 3.12 19.68 -19.69
CA VAL A 184 3.33 19.30 -18.28
C VAL A 184 2.21 18.42 -17.72
N TYR A 185 0.97 18.65 -18.14
CA TYR A 185 -0.18 17.83 -17.71
C TYR A 185 -0.20 16.47 -18.41
N GLU A 186 0.22 16.44 -19.68
CA GLU A 186 0.42 15.19 -20.43
C GLU A 186 1.52 14.36 -19.78
N ALA A 187 2.63 14.98 -19.38
CA ALA A 187 3.71 14.34 -18.64
C ALA A 187 3.20 13.71 -17.32
N GLY A 188 2.44 14.48 -16.54
CA GLY A 188 1.83 13.97 -15.30
C GLY A 188 0.87 12.82 -15.53
N ALA A 189 0.00 12.91 -16.54
CA ALA A 189 -0.90 11.82 -16.92
C ALA A 189 -0.15 10.55 -17.31
N GLY A 190 0.95 10.67 -18.09
CA GLY A 190 1.80 9.54 -18.46
C GLY A 190 2.43 8.84 -17.24
N VAL A 191 2.88 9.62 -16.24
CA VAL A 191 3.39 9.03 -14.97
C VAL A 191 2.30 8.21 -14.27
N LEU A 192 1.09 8.77 -14.14
CA LEU A 192 -0.03 8.07 -13.49
C LEU A 192 -0.44 6.82 -14.27
N GLN A 193 -0.42 6.87 -15.59
CA GLN A 193 -0.71 5.71 -16.42
C GLN A 193 0.28 4.56 -16.19
N ILE A 194 1.57 4.86 -16.05
CA ILE A 194 2.59 3.84 -15.78
C ILE A 194 2.35 3.19 -14.42
N ILE A 195 2.23 3.98 -13.35
CA ILE A 195 2.09 3.41 -12.01
C ILE A 195 0.76 2.68 -11.82
N ASN A 196 -0.34 3.23 -12.33
CA ASN A 196 -1.65 2.61 -12.24
C ASN A 196 -1.71 1.31 -13.08
N GLY A 197 -1.07 1.28 -14.27
CA GLY A 197 -0.97 0.08 -15.09
C GLY A 197 -0.25 -1.06 -14.37
N GLN A 198 0.86 -0.77 -13.69
CA GLN A 198 1.60 -1.77 -12.91
C GLN A 198 0.78 -2.33 -11.73
N MET A 199 -0.01 -1.49 -11.08
CA MET A 199 -0.93 -1.92 -10.00
C MET A 199 -2.09 -2.75 -10.56
N ASN A 200 -2.64 -2.35 -11.70
CA ASN A 200 -3.68 -3.09 -12.42
C ASN A 200 -3.20 -4.50 -12.78
N ASP A 201 -1.99 -4.62 -13.34
CA ASP A 201 -1.39 -5.90 -13.69
C ASP A 201 -1.21 -6.80 -12.47
N LEU A 202 -0.80 -6.25 -11.33
CA LEU A 202 -0.66 -7.01 -10.09
C LEU A 202 -2.01 -7.53 -9.59
N LEU A 203 -3.06 -6.70 -9.61
CA LEU A 203 -4.42 -7.10 -9.23
C LEU A 203 -4.94 -8.25 -10.12
N ARG A 204 -4.83 -8.10 -11.45
CA ARG A 204 -5.24 -9.13 -12.40
C ARG A 204 -4.46 -10.43 -12.19
N THR A 205 -3.14 -10.33 -12.07
CA THR A 205 -2.26 -11.49 -11.91
C THR A 205 -2.58 -12.23 -10.61
N MET A 206 -2.81 -11.52 -9.52
CA MET A 206 -3.12 -12.13 -8.23
C MET A 206 -4.40 -12.98 -8.28
N VAL A 207 -5.47 -12.48 -8.90
CA VAL A 207 -6.73 -13.22 -9.05
C VAL A 207 -6.60 -14.34 -10.06
N ALA A 208 -6.06 -14.05 -11.26
CA ALA A 208 -5.96 -15.00 -12.37
C ALA A 208 -5.01 -16.17 -12.06
N SER A 209 -3.92 -15.95 -11.30
CA SER A 209 -2.98 -17.00 -10.90
C SER A 209 -3.63 -18.08 -10.02
N LYS A 210 -4.76 -17.77 -9.41
CA LYS A 210 -5.56 -18.71 -8.61
C LYS A 210 -6.68 -19.38 -9.40
N GLY A 211 -6.81 -19.07 -10.69
CA GLY A 211 -7.87 -19.62 -11.55
C GLY A 211 -9.24 -18.99 -11.34
N PHE A 212 -9.30 -17.78 -10.75
CA PHE A 212 -10.55 -17.05 -10.51
C PHE A 212 -10.72 -15.89 -11.48
N ASP A 213 -11.97 -15.39 -11.58
CA ASP A 213 -12.35 -14.19 -12.31
C ASP A 213 -12.55 -13.03 -11.32
N THR A 214 -12.17 -11.83 -11.72
CA THR A 214 -12.34 -10.61 -10.89
C THR A 214 -13.80 -10.29 -10.61
N HIS A 215 -14.73 -10.68 -11.48
CA HIS A 215 -16.18 -10.54 -11.28
C HIS A 215 -16.71 -11.25 -10.01
N ASP A 216 -15.98 -12.25 -9.50
CA ASP A 216 -16.36 -12.99 -8.30
C ASP A 216 -15.91 -12.30 -7.02
N PHE A 217 -15.17 -11.18 -7.14
CA PHE A 217 -14.53 -10.49 -6.01
C PHE A 217 -15.10 -9.09 -5.77
N THR A 218 -15.20 -8.75 -4.51
CA THR A 218 -15.27 -7.36 -4.07
C THR A 218 -13.84 -6.82 -3.89
N MET A 219 -13.49 -5.71 -4.55
CA MET A 219 -12.23 -5.03 -4.28
C MET A 219 -12.37 -4.11 -3.06
N LEU A 220 -11.54 -4.31 -2.04
CA LEU A 220 -11.41 -3.44 -0.89
C LEU A 220 -10.09 -2.68 -0.99
N TYR A 221 -10.16 -1.37 -1.29
CA TYR A 221 -8.97 -0.54 -1.40
C TYR A 221 -8.78 0.35 -0.17
N TYR A 222 -7.52 0.53 0.23
CA TYR A 222 -7.13 1.33 1.38
C TYR A 222 -5.66 1.78 1.28
N GLY A 223 -5.09 2.25 2.41
CA GLY A 223 -3.79 2.91 2.43
C GLY A 223 -3.90 4.40 2.18
N GLY A 224 -2.84 5.14 2.48
CA GLY A 224 -2.83 6.61 2.36
C GLY A 224 -2.99 7.14 0.93
N ALA A 225 -2.59 6.36 -0.07
CA ALA A 225 -2.67 6.71 -1.48
C ALA A 225 -3.75 5.93 -2.26
N GLY A 226 -4.26 4.83 -1.70
CA GLY A 226 -5.27 4.00 -2.36
C GLY A 226 -6.47 4.78 -2.90
N PRO A 227 -7.11 5.65 -2.13
CA PRO A 227 -8.25 6.44 -2.60
C PRO A 227 -7.94 7.40 -3.77
N VAL A 228 -6.69 7.87 -3.89
CA VAL A 228 -6.26 8.78 -4.97
C VAL A 228 -6.09 8.01 -6.28
N HIS A 229 -5.59 6.78 -6.23
CA HIS A 229 -5.23 5.98 -7.39
C HIS A 229 -6.26 4.93 -7.79
N MET A 230 -7.29 4.69 -6.96
CA MET A 230 -8.25 3.61 -7.12
C MET A 230 -8.84 3.53 -8.52
N TYR A 231 -9.32 4.66 -9.05
CA TYR A 231 -9.90 4.69 -10.39
C TYR A 231 -8.90 4.17 -11.43
N GLY A 232 -7.65 4.65 -11.39
CA GLY A 232 -6.65 4.30 -12.40
C GLY A 232 -6.17 2.84 -12.32
N PHE A 233 -6.00 2.27 -11.12
CA PHE A 233 -5.59 0.88 -11.02
C PHE A 233 -6.74 -0.12 -11.12
N ALA A 234 -7.99 0.32 -10.98
CA ALA A 234 -9.17 -0.50 -11.20
C ALA A 234 -9.76 -0.35 -12.61
N GLU A 235 -9.20 0.56 -13.43
CA GLU A 235 -9.64 0.77 -14.80
C GLU A 235 -9.57 -0.54 -15.59
N ASP A 236 -10.62 -0.82 -16.36
CA ASP A 236 -10.76 -2.03 -17.17
C ASP A 236 -10.75 -3.36 -16.39
N ILE A 237 -10.88 -3.31 -15.04
CA ILE A 237 -11.11 -4.50 -14.24
C ILE A 237 -12.56 -4.50 -13.75
N GLU A 238 -13.32 -5.47 -14.17
CA GLU A 238 -14.69 -5.62 -13.69
C GLU A 238 -14.68 -6.41 -12.38
N PHE A 239 -14.87 -5.70 -11.26
CA PHE A 239 -15.11 -6.29 -9.95
C PHE A 239 -16.61 -6.35 -9.66
N LYS A 240 -17.02 -7.30 -8.82
CA LYS A 240 -18.39 -7.38 -8.32
C LYS A 240 -18.82 -6.08 -7.63
N ASP A 241 -17.97 -5.60 -6.75
CA ASP A 241 -18.11 -4.34 -6.02
C ASP A 241 -16.73 -3.74 -5.78
N ILE A 242 -16.65 -2.42 -5.63
CA ILE A 242 -15.45 -1.70 -5.22
C ILE A 242 -15.79 -0.89 -3.98
N ILE A 243 -15.14 -1.18 -2.87
CA ILE A 243 -15.45 -0.56 -1.57
C ILE A 243 -14.20 0.02 -0.89
N THR A 244 -14.41 1.05 -0.10
CA THR A 244 -13.45 1.59 0.85
C THR A 244 -14.16 2.06 2.11
N LEU A 245 -13.38 2.45 3.11
CA LEU A 245 -13.92 2.95 4.38
C LEU A 245 -13.41 4.38 4.63
N PRO A 246 -14.13 5.21 5.38
CA PRO A 246 -13.74 6.60 5.65
C PRO A 246 -12.37 6.76 6.31
N PHE A 247 -11.85 5.68 6.91
CA PHE A 247 -10.54 5.61 7.56
C PHE A 247 -9.52 4.77 6.75
N ALA A 248 -9.61 4.79 5.43
CA ALA A 248 -8.75 4.02 4.53
C ALA A 248 -7.25 4.15 4.85
N ALA A 249 -6.77 5.36 5.18
CA ALA A 249 -5.38 5.60 5.53
C ALA A 249 -4.92 4.88 6.82
N GLY A 250 -5.84 4.58 7.74
CA GLY A 250 -5.58 3.85 8.98
C GLY A 250 -6.10 2.41 8.99
N PHE A 251 -6.53 1.90 7.84
CA PHE A 251 -7.23 0.61 7.75
C PHE A 251 -6.39 -0.56 8.25
N SER A 252 -5.09 -0.62 7.92
CA SER A 252 -4.20 -1.67 8.40
C SER A 252 -4.02 -1.65 9.92
N ALA A 253 -4.04 -0.46 10.54
CA ALA A 253 -4.04 -0.32 12.00
C ALA A 253 -5.37 -0.78 12.63
N PHE A 254 -6.50 -0.43 12.01
CA PHE A 254 -7.81 -0.97 12.39
C PHE A 254 -7.82 -2.50 12.34
N GLY A 255 -7.32 -3.08 11.26
CA GLY A 255 -7.25 -4.52 11.12
C GLY A 255 -6.32 -5.18 12.15
N ALA A 256 -5.20 -4.53 12.49
CA ALA A 256 -4.35 -4.99 13.59
C ALA A 256 -5.09 -5.05 14.92
N ALA A 257 -5.96 -4.07 15.19
CA ALA A 257 -6.83 -4.07 16.39
C ALA A 257 -7.92 -5.15 16.36
N CYS A 258 -8.27 -5.66 15.17
CA CYS A 258 -9.21 -6.77 15.00
C CYS A 258 -8.54 -8.16 15.12
N ALA A 259 -7.21 -8.23 15.31
CA ALA A 259 -6.50 -9.48 15.38
C ALA A 259 -6.85 -10.27 16.64
N GLU A 260 -7.08 -11.58 16.45
CA GLU A 260 -7.31 -12.51 17.56
C GLU A 260 -5.97 -12.91 18.21
N TYR A 261 -5.98 -13.08 19.52
CA TYR A 261 -4.82 -13.59 20.25
C TYR A 261 -4.55 -15.04 19.85
N MET A 262 -3.31 -15.37 19.49
CA MET A 262 -2.96 -16.69 18.99
C MET A 262 -2.02 -17.43 19.94
N HIS A 263 -2.37 -18.67 20.25
CA HIS A 263 -1.47 -19.63 20.89
C HIS A 263 -1.04 -20.68 19.87
N ARG A 264 0.26 -20.88 19.74
CA ARG A 264 0.82 -21.95 18.90
C ARG A 264 1.38 -23.06 19.80
N TYR A 265 0.81 -24.23 19.64
CA TYR A 265 1.33 -25.47 20.26
C TYR A 265 2.15 -26.21 19.19
N ASN A 266 3.37 -26.64 19.54
CA ASN A 266 4.25 -27.43 18.66
C ASN A 266 4.17 -28.90 19.08
#